data_22e1fe0971126fd6ecc3b15dda08ffe3
#
_entry.id   22e1fe0971126fd6ecc3b15dda08ffe3
#
_cell.length_a   1.000
_cell.length_b   1.000
_cell.length_c   1.000
_cell.angle_alpha   90.00
_cell.angle_beta   90.00
_cell.angle_gamma   90.00
#
_symmetry.space_group_name_H-M   'P 1'
#
loop_
_entity.id
_entity.type
_entity.pdbx_description
1 polymer ?
#
loop_
_entity_poly.entity_id
_entity_poly.type
_entity_poly.pdbx_seq_one_letter_code
_entity_poly.pdbx_strand_id
1 'polypeptide(L)'
;MDETIENCASLCTVSCTGIDARVGGIVGLVDYNSRTLIIRDCYNIGKITGRSDNGSGDAGGICGFYMNGKISNCYNVGEITGSGYVSKIAVSAYNDSRPTNCYYLSDTDTDLNGTAKTAAEFANGDVLEELKAGQR
;
A
#
# COMPACT_ATOMS: atom_id res chain seq x y z
N MET A 1 -9.85 -12.20 17.27
CA MET A 1 -8.53 -11.67 17.66
C MET A 1 -7.92 -10.98 16.46
N ASP A 2 -7.50 -9.74 16.61
CA ASP A 2 -6.86 -8.98 15.53
C ASP A 2 -5.35 -9.24 15.54
N GLU A 3 -4.76 -9.21 14.37
CA GLU A 3 -3.32 -9.29 14.20
C GLU A 3 -2.82 -7.96 13.65
N THR A 4 -1.63 -7.53 14.05
CA THR A 4 -1.10 -6.22 13.66
C THR A 4 0.29 -6.35 13.07
N ILE A 5 0.50 -5.68 11.93
CA ILE A 5 1.82 -5.42 11.34
C ILE A 5 2.04 -3.91 11.46
N GLU A 6 3.08 -3.51 12.18
CA GLU A 6 3.34 -2.09 12.41
C GLU A 6 4.83 -1.77 12.43
N ASN A 7 5.15 -0.52 12.15
CA ASN A 7 6.52 0.00 12.19
C ASN A 7 7.48 -0.74 11.25
N CYS A 8 6.98 -1.15 10.08
CA CYS A 8 7.77 -1.89 9.09
C CYS A 8 8.09 -1.01 7.89
N ALA A 9 9.23 -1.28 7.27
CA ALA A 9 9.68 -0.56 6.09
C ALA A 9 10.17 -1.53 5.02
N SER A 10 9.87 -1.23 3.77
CA SER A 10 10.41 -1.91 2.61
C SER A 10 11.28 -0.94 1.81
N LEU A 11 12.54 -1.25 1.67
CA LEU A 11 13.52 -0.44 0.95
C LEU A 11 14.02 -1.13 -0.32
N CYS A 12 13.60 -2.36 -0.54
CA CYS A 12 14.08 -3.22 -1.62
C CYS A 12 13.16 -3.19 -2.82
N THR A 13 13.70 -3.54 -3.98
CA THR A 13 12.86 -3.88 -5.14
C THR A 13 12.21 -5.23 -4.87
N VAL A 14 10.89 -5.29 -4.96
CA VAL A 14 10.11 -6.51 -4.78
C VAL A 14 9.36 -6.80 -6.07
N SER A 15 9.49 -8.00 -6.58
CA SER A 15 8.77 -8.40 -7.80
C SER A 15 8.17 -9.79 -7.62
N CYS A 16 7.02 -9.98 -8.26
CA CYS A 16 6.33 -11.26 -8.28
C CYS A 16 5.84 -11.53 -9.70
N THR A 17 6.01 -12.77 -10.13
CA THR A 17 5.53 -13.24 -11.44
C THR A 17 4.76 -14.54 -11.27
N GLY A 18 3.80 -14.79 -12.12
CA GLY A 18 3.03 -16.03 -12.09
C GLY A 18 1.53 -15.78 -12.20
N ILE A 19 0.76 -16.85 -12.18
CA ILE A 19 -0.70 -16.76 -12.21
C ILE A 19 -1.18 -16.14 -10.90
N ASP A 20 -2.05 -15.14 -11.00
CA ASP A 20 -2.62 -14.43 -9.85
C ASP A 20 -1.56 -13.83 -8.91
N ALA A 21 -0.48 -13.34 -9.48
CA ALA A 21 0.58 -12.69 -8.72
C ALA A 21 0.04 -11.48 -7.96
N ARG A 22 0.36 -11.41 -6.66
CA ARG A 22 -0.01 -10.28 -5.80
C ARG A 22 1.21 -9.86 -5.00
N VAL A 23 1.61 -8.62 -5.16
CA VAL A 23 2.83 -8.11 -4.55
C VAL A 23 2.57 -6.78 -3.83
N GLY A 24 3.13 -6.64 -2.64
CA GLY A 24 3.12 -5.41 -1.87
C GLY A 24 4.46 -5.19 -1.21
N GLY A 25 4.74 -3.96 -0.84
CA GLY A 25 5.99 -3.66 -0.14
C GLY A 25 6.07 -4.31 1.24
N ILE A 26 4.94 -4.42 1.93
CA ILE A 26 4.86 -5.00 3.27
C ILE A 26 4.13 -6.34 3.25
N VAL A 27 2.97 -6.41 2.56
CA VAL A 27 2.14 -7.62 2.50
C VAL A 27 1.69 -7.86 1.07
N GLY A 28 1.78 -9.11 0.60
CA GLY A 28 1.30 -9.48 -0.74
C GLY A 28 -0.20 -9.62 -0.82
N LEU A 29 -0.78 -10.33 0.13
CA LEU A 29 -2.21 -10.63 0.16
C LEU A 29 -2.74 -10.69 1.59
N VAL A 30 -3.88 -10.03 1.83
CA VAL A 30 -4.71 -10.25 3.02
C VAL A 30 -5.99 -10.92 2.56
N ASP A 31 -6.13 -12.19 2.88
CA ASP A 31 -7.26 -12.99 2.45
C ASP A 31 -8.48 -12.79 3.35
N TYR A 32 -9.62 -13.25 2.88
CA TYR A 32 -10.87 -13.18 3.63
C TYR A 32 -10.91 -14.29 4.68
N ASN A 33 -10.77 -13.92 5.93
CA ASN A 33 -10.87 -14.84 7.05
C ASN A 33 -11.57 -14.17 8.24
N SER A 34 -11.75 -14.89 9.32
CA SER A 34 -12.43 -14.39 10.52
C SER A 34 -11.61 -13.42 11.35
N ARG A 35 -10.32 -13.23 11.03
CA ARG A 35 -9.44 -12.32 11.76
C ARG A 35 -9.21 -11.07 10.92
N THR A 36 -9.18 -9.93 11.59
CA THR A 36 -8.84 -8.66 10.95
C THR A 36 -7.35 -8.42 11.08
N LEU A 37 -6.67 -8.23 9.96
CA LEU A 37 -5.28 -7.81 9.96
C LEU A 37 -5.23 -6.28 9.92
N ILE A 38 -4.49 -5.69 10.85
CA ILE A 38 -4.25 -4.25 10.92
C ILE A 38 -2.83 -3.99 10.42
N ILE A 39 -2.68 -3.16 9.41
CA ILE A 39 -1.39 -2.71 8.89
C ILE A 39 -1.31 -1.20 9.14
N ARG A 40 -0.33 -0.77 9.93
CA ARG A 40 -0.21 0.64 10.26
C ARG A 40 1.25 1.05 10.48
N ASP A 41 1.50 2.35 10.30
CA ASP A 41 2.81 2.94 10.58
C ASP A 41 3.93 2.28 9.76
N CYS A 42 3.62 1.95 8.51
CA CYS A 42 4.54 1.27 7.60
C CYS A 42 4.83 2.14 6.38
N TYR A 43 5.96 1.91 5.74
CA TYR A 43 6.25 2.62 4.50
C TYR A 43 7.02 1.77 3.50
N ASN A 44 6.92 2.15 2.23
CA ASN A 44 7.68 1.55 1.13
C ASN A 44 8.42 2.64 0.35
N ILE A 45 9.69 2.40 0.09
CA ILE A 45 10.52 3.24 -0.78
C ILE A 45 10.91 2.48 -2.04
N GLY A 46 10.94 1.15 -1.98
CA GLY A 46 11.39 0.30 -3.07
C GLY A 46 10.40 0.20 -4.23
N LYS A 47 10.91 -0.21 -5.38
CA LYS A 47 10.09 -0.46 -6.56
C LYS A 47 9.33 -1.77 -6.42
N ILE A 48 8.03 -1.76 -6.68
CA ILE A 48 7.16 -2.93 -6.60
C ILE A 48 6.63 -3.27 -7.99
N THR A 49 6.77 -4.51 -8.42
CA THR A 49 6.30 -4.97 -9.73
C THR A 49 5.56 -6.31 -9.62
N GLY A 50 4.30 -6.32 -10.02
CA GLY A 50 3.49 -7.54 -10.13
C GLY A 50 3.17 -7.86 -11.58
N ARG A 51 3.57 -9.04 -12.06
CA ARG A 51 3.33 -9.45 -13.45
C ARG A 51 2.68 -10.82 -13.50
N SER A 52 1.72 -10.97 -14.37
CA SER A 52 1.12 -12.25 -14.65
C SER A 52 0.81 -12.37 -16.13
N ASP A 53 1.06 -13.54 -16.70
CA ASP A 53 0.77 -13.80 -18.11
C ASP A 53 -0.74 -13.78 -18.40
N ASN A 54 -1.59 -13.98 -17.40
CA ASN A 54 -3.04 -13.89 -17.53
C ASN A 54 -3.61 -12.49 -17.23
N GLY A 55 -2.75 -11.48 -17.03
CA GLY A 55 -3.18 -10.10 -16.78
C GLY A 55 -3.59 -9.78 -15.35
N SER A 56 -3.42 -10.69 -14.39
CA SER A 56 -3.88 -10.52 -13.01
C SER A 56 -2.75 -10.21 -12.01
N GLY A 57 -1.64 -9.63 -12.47
CA GLY A 57 -0.54 -9.24 -11.59
C GLY A 57 -0.87 -7.96 -10.83
N ASP A 58 -1.41 -8.08 -9.61
CA ASP A 58 -1.80 -6.95 -8.78
C ASP A 58 -0.61 -6.44 -7.96
N ALA A 59 -0.50 -5.12 -7.81
CA ALA A 59 0.60 -4.51 -7.10
C ALA A 59 0.14 -3.32 -6.25
N GLY A 60 0.59 -3.28 -5.01
CA GLY A 60 0.33 -2.17 -4.10
C GLY A 60 1.60 -1.76 -3.35
N GLY A 61 1.73 -0.49 -3.03
CA GLY A 61 2.92 0.01 -2.33
C GLY A 61 3.08 -0.59 -0.94
N ILE A 62 1.98 -0.77 -0.24
CA ILE A 62 1.95 -1.38 1.10
C ILE A 62 1.39 -2.80 1.01
N CYS A 63 0.23 -2.98 0.39
CA CYS A 63 -0.42 -4.28 0.28
C CYS A 63 -0.85 -4.55 -1.16
N GLY A 64 -0.51 -5.72 -1.69
CA GLY A 64 -0.83 -6.09 -3.07
C GLY A 64 -2.32 -6.26 -3.32
N PHE A 65 -3.01 -6.89 -2.38
CA PHE A 65 -4.47 -7.05 -2.45
C PHE A 65 -5.01 -7.39 -1.06
N TYR A 66 -6.10 -6.76 -0.64
CA TYR A 66 -6.70 -7.12 0.64
C TYR A 66 -8.21 -7.21 0.56
N MET A 67 -8.75 -8.23 1.22
CA MET A 67 -10.17 -8.52 1.30
C MET A 67 -10.75 -8.20 2.67
N ASN A 68 -9.95 -8.32 3.71
CA ASN A 68 -10.38 -8.06 5.08
C ASN A 68 -9.20 -7.51 5.88
N GLY A 69 -9.26 -6.25 6.23
CA GLY A 69 -8.18 -5.63 6.99
C GLY A 69 -8.35 -4.13 7.08
N LYS A 70 -7.48 -3.53 7.89
CA LYS A 70 -7.42 -2.08 8.06
C LYS A 70 -5.99 -1.62 7.80
N ILE A 71 -5.86 -0.61 6.95
CA ILE A 71 -4.57 -0.01 6.61
C ILE A 71 -4.64 1.46 6.98
N SER A 72 -3.70 1.93 7.78
CA SER A 72 -3.69 3.32 8.22
C SER A 72 -2.27 3.83 8.48
N ASN A 73 -2.08 5.13 8.38
CA ASN A 73 -0.83 5.82 8.71
C ASN A 73 0.38 5.23 7.97
N CYS A 74 0.22 4.98 6.68
CA CYS A 74 1.26 4.42 5.83
C CYS A 74 1.61 5.38 4.70
N TYR A 75 2.82 5.24 4.14
CA TYR A 75 3.15 5.98 2.94
C TYR A 75 3.99 5.17 1.96
N ASN A 76 3.93 5.55 0.69
CA ASN A 76 4.71 4.96 -0.37
C ASN A 76 5.33 6.05 -1.26
N VAL A 77 6.64 6.01 -1.43
CA VAL A 77 7.35 6.86 -2.39
C VAL A 77 7.96 6.05 -3.54
N GLY A 78 7.83 4.72 -3.49
CA GLY A 78 8.34 3.83 -4.54
C GLY A 78 7.44 3.79 -5.77
N GLU A 79 8.04 3.38 -6.89
CA GLU A 79 7.30 3.16 -8.13
C GLU A 79 6.55 1.82 -8.07
N ILE A 80 5.27 1.84 -8.45
CA ILE A 80 4.41 0.65 -8.43
C ILE A 80 3.94 0.36 -9.84
N THR A 81 4.20 -0.86 -10.32
CA THR A 81 3.72 -1.33 -11.63
C THR A 81 3.11 -2.72 -11.52
N GLY A 82 2.12 -2.99 -12.34
CA GLY A 82 1.47 -4.31 -12.35
C GLY A 82 0.71 -4.52 -13.66
N SER A 83 0.47 -5.79 -14.00
CA SER A 83 -0.33 -6.16 -15.18
C SER A 83 -1.82 -6.28 -14.86
N GLY A 84 -2.21 -6.28 -13.59
CA GLY A 84 -3.59 -6.27 -13.12
C GLY A 84 -3.94 -4.95 -12.45
N TYR A 85 -4.53 -5.01 -11.27
CA TYR A 85 -4.87 -3.82 -10.50
C TYR A 85 -3.62 -3.26 -9.80
N VAL A 86 -3.49 -1.94 -9.82
CA VAL A 86 -2.35 -1.25 -9.22
C VAL A 86 -2.86 -0.14 -8.31
N SER A 87 -2.31 -0.07 -7.11
CA SER A 87 -2.54 1.04 -6.18
C SER A 87 -1.21 1.50 -5.60
N LYS A 88 -1.06 2.79 -5.40
CA LYS A 88 0.11 3.34 -4.73
C LYS A 88 0.19 2.91 -3.26
N ILE A 89 -0.94 2.54 -2.65
CA ILE A 89 -1.01 2.08 -1.26
C ILE A 89 -1.43 0.61 -1.20
N ALA A 90 -2.63 0.27 -1.64
CA ALA A 90 -3.15 -1.10 -1.55
C ALA A 90 -4.32 -1.29 -2.49
N VAL A 91 -4.38 -2.46 -3.13
CA VAL A 91 -5.54 -2.85 -3.95
C VAL A 91 -6.61 -3.43 -3.03
N SER A 92 -7.78 -2.79 -2.99
CA SER A 92 -8.87 -3.19 -2.11
C SER A 92 -9.95 -3.93 -2.88
N ALA A 93 -10.44 -5.03 -2.32
CA ALA A 93 -11.59 -5.76 -2.87
C ALA A 93 -12.92 -5.04 -2.61
N TYR A 94 -13.00 -4.28 -1.53
CA TYR A 94 -14.24 -3.63 -1.09
C TYR A 94 -14.01 -2.16 -0.79
N ASN A 95 -14.94 -1.32 -1.24
CA ASN A 95 -14.83 0.13 -1.08
C ASN A 95 -14.91 0.59 0.38
N ASP A 96 -15.56 -0.17 1.26
CA ASP A 96 -15.75 0.19 2.68
C ASP A 96 -14.48 0.04 3.51
N SER A 97 -13.47 -0.66 2.99
CA SER A 97 -12.23 -0.96 3.71
C SER A 97 -11.04 -0.14 3.21
N ARG A 98 -11.28 1.05 2.65
CA ARG A 98 -10.21 1.88 2.11
C ARG A 98 -9.20 2.27 3.19
N PRO A 99 -7.90 2.33 2.83
CA PRO A 99 -6.89 2.84 3.74
C PRO A 99 -7.20 4.25 4.20
N THR A 100 -6.83 4.57 5.44
CA THR A 100 -7.03 5.88 6.04
C THR A 100 -5.69 6.51 6.38
N ASN A 101 -5.57 7.83 6.21
CA ASN A 101 -4.36 8.58 6.52
C ASN A 101 -3.11 7.99 5.86
N CYS A 102 -3.23 7.64 4.58
CA CYS A 102 -2.13 7.07 3.79
C CYS A 102 -1.77 8.01 2.64
N TYR A 103 -0.49 8.11 2.34
CA TYR A 103 0.06 9.09 1.41
C TYR A 103 1.01 8.44 0.41
N TYR A 104 1.04 8.98 -0.81
CA TYR A 104 1.95 8.48 -1.84
C TYR A 104 2.55 9.64 -2.63
N LEU A 105 3.74 9.42 -3.16
CA LEU A 105 4.45 10.41 -3.96
C LEU A 105 3.84 10.52 -5.36
N SER A 106 3.21 11.64 -5.66
CA SER A 106 2.70 11.96 -6.99
C SER A 106 2.32 13.43 -7.06
N ASP A 107 2.36 13.99 -8.24
CA ASP A 107 1.85 15.35 -8.51
C ASP A 107 0.35 15.35 -8.79
N THR A 108 -0.27 14.17 -8.95
CA THR A 108 -1.69 14.04 -9.25
C THR A 108 -2.35 13.04 -8.30
N ASP A 109 -3.55 13.38 -7.83
CA ASP A 109 -4.32 12.56 -6.90
C ASP A 109 -5.29 11.66 -7.69
N THR A 110 -4.78 10.51 -8.12
CA THR A 110 -5.53 9.58 -9.00
C THR A 110 -5.87 8.25 -8.34
N ASP A 111 -5.43 8.02 -7.11
CA ASP A 111 -5.62 6.76 -6.39
C ASP A 111 -6.48 7.00 -5.16
N LEU A 112 -7.69 6.43 -5.15
CA LEU A 112 -8.65 6.62 -4.06
C LEU A 112 -8.24 5.95 -2.75
N ASN A 113 -7.21 5.07 -2.77
CA ASN A 113 -6.74 4.39 -1.57
C ASN A 113 -5.61 5.13 -0.85
N GLY A 114 -5.37 6.38 -1.23
CA GLY A 114 -4.41 7.24 -0.58
C GLY A 114 -4.56 8.67 -1.03
N THR A 115 -3.72 9.54 -0.50
CA THR A 115 -3.65 10.95 -0.87
C THR A 115 -2.29 11.25 -1.48
N ALA A 116 -2.29 11.86 -2.66
CA ALA A 116 -1.06 12.25 -3.34
C ALA A 116 -0.37 13.40 -2.59
N LYS A 117 0.94 13.30 -2.46
CA LYS A 117 1.79 14.36 -1.92
C LYS A 117 2.98 14.55 -2.83
N THR A 118 3.38 15.80 -3.01
CA THR A 118 4.53 16.14 -3.86
C THR A 118 5.85 15.80 -3.16
N ALA A 119 6.94 15.76 -3.94
CA ALA A 119 8.27 15.57 -3.39
C ALA A 119 8.62 16.65 -2.35
N ALA A 120 8.18 17.90 -2.57
CA ALA A 120 8.40 19.00 -1.63
C ALA A 120 7.68 18.76 -0.30
N GLU A 121 6.44 18.28 -0.34
CA GLU A 121 5.66 17.97 0.87
C GLU A 121 6.27 16.83 1.68
N PHE A 122 6.84 15.82 1.03
CA PHE A 122 7.61 14.78 1.73
C PHE A 122 8.89 15.35 2.32
N ALA A 123 9.62 16.18 1.57
CA ALA A 123 10.91 16.70 1.99
C ALA A 123 10.81 17.73 3.12
N ASN A 124 9.74 18.54 3.18
CA ASN A 124 9.59 19.60 4.19
C ASN A 124 8.95 19.14 5.50
N GLY A 125 8.55 17.87 5.61
CA GLY A 125 7.98 17.32 6.83
C GLY A 125 6.46 17.38 6.94
N ASP A 126 5.74 17.90 5.95
CA ASP A 126 4.28 18.00 5.99
C ASP A 126 3.64 16.61 6.14
N VAL A 127 4.11 15.62 5.38
CA VAL A 127 3.59 14.24 5.44
C VAL A 127 3.87 13.63 6.81
N LEU A 128 5.06 13.88 7.36
CA LEU A 128 5.43 13.38 8.69
C LEU A 128 4.47 13.92 9.77
N GLU A 129 4.14 15.21 9.72
CA GLU A 129 3.22 15.81 10.68
C GLU A 129 1.80 15.25 10.55
N GLU A 130 1.32 15.01 9.33
CA GLU A 130 0.02 14.40 9.11
C GLU A 130 -0.03 12.94 9.60
N LEU A 131 1.05 12.18 9.41
CA LEU A 131 1.15 10.81 9.91
C LEU A 131 1.16 10.79 11.45
N LYS A 132 1.90 11.69 12.08
CA LYS A 132 1.90 11.82 13.55
C LYS A 132 0.52 12.17 14.10
N ALA A 133 -0.19 13.07 13.44
CA ALA A 133 -1.56 13.40 13.82
C ALA A 133 -2.50 12.20 13.73
N GLY A 134 -2.33 11.34 12.73
CA GLY A 134 -3.11 10.11 12.57
C GLY A 134 -2.83 9.05 13.64
N GLN A 135 -1.66 9.10 14.29
CA GLN A 135 -1.28 8.15 15.36
C GLN A 135 -1.85 8.52 16.73
N ARG A 136 -2.40 9.69 16.88
CA ARG A 136 -2.89 10.23 18.16
C ARG A 136 -4.32 9.82 18.48
#